data_1017e3e7e93e83d5bd4a69752e49ac42
#
_entry.id   1017e3e7e93e83d5bd4a69752e49ac42
#
_cell.length_a   1.000
_cell.length_b   1.000
_cell.length_c   1.000
_cell.angle_alpha   90.00
_cell.angle_beta   90.00
_cell.angle_gamma   90.00
#
_symmetry.space_group_name_H-M   'P 1'
#
loop_
_entity.id
_entity.type
_entity.pdbx_description
1 polymer ?
#
loop_
_entity_poly.entity_id
_entity_poly.type
_entity_poly.pdbx_seq_one_letter_code
_entity_poly.pdbx_strand_id
1 'polypeptide(L)'
;MARQEQKRGEWGSFFAVLLLIGFLAAWALIPVRVIDATWLAEQQQMTQWAGEGANQWVSLQTASALNVMAQDAGKAAAELSRREIDHWATDRIYTSLIWLNLITYRSFTLLMWGLLGIPFVLAASVDGFYLREIRKTSFVSQSPIRHKIGIHFFKLVSVAVMLWLCIPVPMPFIVAPTVICFLALSLWLWVGHLQKRL
;
A
#
# COMPACT_ATOMS: atom_id res chain seq x y z
N MET A 1 25.72 7.61 -23.52
CA MET A 1 24.37 7.35 -22.95
C MET A 1 24.32 6.06 -22.15
N ALA A 2 24.85 4.92 -22.60
CA ALA A 2 24.83 3.63 -21.88
C ALA A 2 25.38 3.67 -20.42
N ARG A 3 26.42 4.46 -20.16
CA ARG A 3 27.06 4.56 -18.82
C ARG A 3 26.21 5.27 -17.76
N GLN A 4 25.23 6.10 -18.18
CA GLN A 4 24.30 6.76 -17.25
C GLN A 4 23.11 5.86 -16.87
N GLU A 5 22.69 4.99 -17.76
CA GLU A 5 21.62 4.01 -17.47
C GLU A 5 22.12 2.93 -16.49
N GLN A 6 23.36 2.48 -16.66
CA GLN A 6 23.98 1.50 -15.76
C GLN A 6 24.08 2.01 -14.32
N LYS A 7 24.54 3.27 -14.11
CA LYS A 7 24.58 3.89 -12.77
C LYS A 7 23.20 4.03 -12.12
N ARG A 8 22.15 4.26 -12.91
CA ARG A 8 20.79 4.39 -12.40
C ARG A 8 20.22 3.06 -11.91
N GLY A 9 20.64 1.94 -12.50
CA GLY A 9 20.28 0.58 -12.05
C GLY A 9 20.95 0.20 -10.72
N GLU A 10 22.20 0.60 -10.53
CA GLU A 10 22.97 0.30 -9.31
C GLU A 10 22.37 0.97 -8.05
N TRP A 11 21.96 2.23 -8.16
CA TRP A 11 21.29 2.93 -7.06
C TRP A 11 19.93 2.31 -6.70
N GLY A 12 19.17 1.87 -7.71
CA GLY A 12 17.89 1.20 -7.49
C GLY A 12 18.04 -0.13 -6.74
N SER A 13 19.02 -0.94 -7.11
CA SER A 13 19.31 -2.21 -6.42
C SER A 13 19.87 -1.98 -5.02
N PHE A 14 20.69 -0.96 -4.79
CA PHE A 14 21.17 -0.60 -3.46
C PHE A 14 20.01 -0.25 -2.52
N PHE A 15 19.08 0.61 -2.96
CA PHE A 15 17.90 0.96 -2.16
C PHE A 15 16.97 -0.25 -1.93
N ALA A 16 16.82 -1.14 -2.90
CA ALA A 16 16.02 -2.35 -2.74
C ALA A 16 16.62 -3.30 -1.69
N VAL A 17 17.95 -3.48 -1.70
CA VAL A 17 18.66 -4.29 -0.69
C VAL A 17 18.54 -3.66 0.69
N LEU A 18 18.70 -2.35 0.80
CA LEU A 18 18.57 -1.63 2.06
C LEU A 18 17.15 -1.75 2.65
N LEU A 19 16.12 -1.64 1.81
CA LEU A 19 14.73 -1.85 2.22
C LEU A 19 14.48 -3.30 2.65
N LEU A 20 15.05 -4.28 1.95
CA LEU A 20 14.94 -5.69 2.32
C LEU A 20 15.59 -5.96 3.68
N ILE A 21 16.81 -5.46 3.91
CA ILE A 21 17.51 -5.58 5.20
C ILE A 21 16.71 -4.89 6.30
N GLY A 22 16.19 -3.68 6.05
CA GLY A 22 15.35 -2.96 7.00
C GLY A 22 14.08 -3.72 7.35
N PHE A 23 13.43 -4.34 6.36
CA PHE A 23 12.25 -5.18 6.57
C PHE A 23 12.57 -6.43 7.40
N LEU A 24 13.67 -7.13 7.09
CA LEU A 24 14.12 -8.31 7.85
C LEU A 24 14.51 -7.94 9.29
N ALA A 25 15.19 -6.81 9.48
CA ALA A 25 15.50 -6.31 10.81
C ALA A 25 14.25 -5.95 11.61
N ALA A 26 13.28 -5.28 10.98
CA ALA A 26 12.00 -4.98 11.59
C ALA A 26 11.26 -6.27 11.98
N TRP A 27 11.21 -7.25 11.08
CA TRP A 27 10.60 -8.55 11.35
C TRP A 27 11.28 -9.28 12.52
N ALA A 28 12.61 -9.21 12.64
CA ALA A 28 13.34 -9.88 13.71
C ALA A 28 13.23 -9.18 15.07
N LEU A 29 13.09 -7.85 15.09
CA LEU A 29 13.20 -7.02 16.29
C LEU A 29 11.85 -6.58 16.86
N ILE A 30 10.81 -6.44 16.02
CA ILE A 30 9.51 -5.93 16.49
C ILE A 30 8.78 -7.02 17.27
N PRO A 31 8.41 -6.75 18.54
CA PRO A 31 7.65 -7.71 19.33
C PRO A 31 6.19 -7.77 18.86
N VAL A 32 5.60 -8.95 18.98
CA VAL A 32 4.18 -9.23 18.63
C VAL A 32 3.22 -8.18 19.20
N ARG A 33 3.44 -7.78 20.46
CA ARG A 33 2.58 -6.82 21.16
C ARG A 33 2.43 -5.48 20.44
N VAL A 34 3.46 -5.02 19.72
CA VAL A 34 3.43 -3.75 18.98
C VAL A 34 2.51 -3.88 17.77
N ILE A 35 2.57 -5.01 17.07
CA ILE A 35 1.77 -5.26 15.87
C ILE A 35 0.29 -5.45 16.26
N ASP A 36 0.04 -6.18 17.34
CA ASP A 36 -1.30 -6.41 17.87
C ASP A 36 -1.95 -5.10 18.35
N ALA A 37 -1.21 -4.28 19.09
CA ALA A 37 -1.67 -2.95 19.51
C ALA A 37 -1.96 -2.04 18.30
N THR A 38 -1.16 -2.14 17.25
CA THR A 38 -1.39 -1.41 15.99
C THR A 38 -2.68 -1.85 15.32
N TRP A 39 -2.91 -3.14 15.21
CA TRP A 39 -4.12 -3.69 14.61
C TRP A 39 -5.38 -3.29 15.38
N LEU A 40 -5.37 -3.40 16.71
CA LEU A 40 -6.50 -2.98 17.56
C LEU A 40 -6.77 -1.47 17.43
N ALA A 41 -5.74 -0.64 17.41
CA ALA A 41 -5.89 0.81 17.22
C ALA A 41 -6.51 1.16 15.86
N GLU A 42 -6.13 0.46 14.80
CA GLU A 42 -6.71 0.68 13.46
C GLU A 42 -8.16 0.20 13.37
N GLN A 43 -8.51 -0.92 14.00
CA GLN A 43 -9.91 -1.37 14.09
C GLN A 43 -10.80 -0.36 14.85
N GLN A 44 -10.30 0.18 15.95
CA GLN A 44 -11.02 1.20 16.70
C GLN A 44 -11.25 2.47 15.87
N GLN A 45 -10.23 2.93 15.15
CA GLN A 45 -10.37 4.07 14.25
C GLN A 45 -11.34 3.77 13.11
N MET A 46 -11.27 2.56 12.51
CA MET A 46 -12.19 2.14 11.45
C MET A 46 -13.64 2.19 11.93
N THR A 47 -13.92 1.65 13.13
CA THR A 47 -15.25 1.67 13.74
C THR A 47 -15.73 3.09 14.01
N GLN A 48 -14.85 3.98 14.49
CA GLN A 48 -15.20 5.38 14.77
C GLN A 48 -15.52 6.19 13.51
N TRP A 49 -14.79 5.96 12.40
CA TRP A 49 -14.90 6.78 11.19
C TRP A 49 -15.80 6.20 10.11
N ALA A 50 -15.77 4.89 9.91
CA ALA A 50 -16.55 4.20 8.88
C ALA A 50 -17.71 3.38 9.42
N GLY A 51 -17.80 3.22 10.75
CA GLY A 51 -18.84 2.47 11.43
C GLY A 51 -18.52 0.99 11.61
N GLU A 52 -19.27 0.34 12.49
CA GLU A 52 -19.09 -1.07 12.85
C GLU A 52 -19.25 -2.01 11.65
N GLY A 53 -20.23 -1.75 10.78
CA GLY A 53 -20.48 -2.58 9.59
C GLY A 53 -19.29 -2.63 8.61
N ALA A 54 -18.61 -1.51 8.42
CA ALA A 54 -17.42 -1.45 7.58
C ALA A 54 -16.26 -2.23 8.20
N ASN A 55 -16.04 -2.08 9.50
CA ASN A 55 -15.02 -2.83 10.24
C ASN A 55 -15.29 -4.34 10.19
N GLN A 56 -16.54 -4.76 10.43
CA GLN A 56 -16.94 -6.17 10.35
C GLN A 56 -16.71 -6.75 8.95
N TRP A 57 -17.07 -6.02 7.89
CA TRP A 57 -16.85 -6.47 6.53
C TRP A 57 -15.36 -6.68 6.24
N VAL A 58 -14.50 -5.71 6.55
CA VAL A 58 -13.05 -5.81 6.35
C VAL A 58 -12.47 -6.96 7.17
N SER A 59 -12.89 -7.11 8.43
CA SER A 59 -12.41 -8.17 9.31
C SER A 59 -12.80 -9.57 8.81
N LEU A 60 -14.04 -9.75 8.32
CA LEU A 60 -14.51 -11.00 7.73
C LEU A 60 -13.74 -11.37 6.47
N GLN A 61 -13.50 -10.40 5.57
CA GLN A 61 -12.70 -10.63 4.37
C GLN A 61 -11.26 -11.01 4.72
N THR A 62 -10.68 -10.33 5.70
CA THR A 62 -9.33 -10.64 6.21
C THR A 62 -9.26 -12.06 6.78
N ALA A 63 -10.21 -12.43 7.64
CA ALA A 63 -10.28 -13.75 8.23
C ALA A 63 -10.47 -14.85 7.17
N SER A 64 -11.35 -14.63 6.18
CA SER A 64 -11.57 -15.59 5.09
C SER A 64 -10.31 -15.80 4.23
N ALA A 65 -9.58 -14.72 3.92
CA ALA A 65 -8.37 -14.77 3.12
C ALA A 65 -7.21 -15.49 3.84
N LEU A 66 -7.15 -15.40 5.15
CA LEU A 66 -6.03 -15.95 5.94
C LEU A 66 -6.34 -17.29 6.62
N ASN A 67 -7.56 -17.79 6.56
CA ASN A 67 -8.00 -18.97 7.30
C ASN A 67 -7.07 -20.19 7.07
N VAL A 68 -6.74 -20.51 5.82
CA VAL A 68 -5.88 -21.64 5.48
C VAL A 68 -4.46 -21.42 6.01
N MET A 69 -3.90 -20.22 5.80
CA MET A 69 -2.55 -19.88 6.25
C MET A 69 -2.44 -19.89 7.79
N ALA A 70 -3.47 -19.41 8.49
CA ALA A 70 -3.51 -19.41 9.95
C ALA A 70 -3.56 -20.86 10.50
N GLN A 71 -4.32 -21.75 9.87
CA GLN A 71 -4.37 -23.15 10.26
C GLN A 71 -3.03 -23.86 10.06
N ASP A 72 -2.38 -23.67 8.92
CA ASP A 72 -1.10 -24.33 8.62
C ASP A 72 0.03 -23.78 9.50
N ALA A 73 0.07 -22.47 9.73
CA ALA A 73 1.04 -21.88 10.64
C ALA A 73 0.78 -22.29 12.11
N GLY A 74 -0.48 -22.46 12.51
CA GLY A 74 -0.83 -22.99 13.82
C GLY A 74 -0.33 -24.41 14.03
N LYS A 75 -0.46 -25.28 13.02
CA LYS A 75 0.11 -26.65 13.03
C LYS A 75 1.64 -26.62 13.14
N ALA A 76 2.31 -25.79 12.32
CA ALA A 76 3.76 -25.64 12.34
C ALA A 76 4.26 -25.14 13.71
N ALA A 77 3.60 -24.15 14.30
CA ALA A 77 3.94 -23.64 15.62
C ALA A 77 3.75 -24.70 16.73
N ALA A 78 2.67 -25.48 16.65
CA ALA A 78 2.42 -26.58 17.60
C ALA A 78 3.46 -27.71 17.49
N GLU A 79 3.91 -28.02 16.28
CA GLU A 79 4.96 -29.02 16.04
C GLU A 79 6.32 -28.55 16.59
N LEU A 80 6.69 -27.28 16.38
CA LEU A 80 7.92 -26.68 16.92
C LEU A 80 7.90 -26.64 18.44
N SER A 81 6.77 -26.27 19.04
CA SER A 81 6.60 -26.22 20.48
C SER A 81 6.73 -27.62 21.13
N ARG A 82 6.25 -28.70 20.47
CA ARG A 82 6.39 -30.07 20.96
C ARG A 82 7.84 -30.58 20.98
N ARG A 83 8.69 -30.02 20.11
CA ARG A 83 10.11 -30.43 19.98
C ARG A 83 11.03 -29.68 20.93
N GLU A 84 10.51 -28.80 21.79
CA GLU A 84 11.28 -27.87 22.63
C GLU A 84 12.31 -27.02 21.82
N ILE A 85 12.08 -26.91 20.51
CA ILE A 85 12.95 -26.18 19.61
C ILE A 85 12.49 -24.71 19.64
N ASP A 86 13.32 -23.90 20.30
CA ASP A 86 13.41 -22.45 20.18
C ASP A 86 12.11 -21.65 20.30
N HIS A 87 11.83 -21.17 21.51
CA HIS A 87 10.74 -20.22 21.77
C HIS A 87 10.74 -19.02 20.83
N TRP A 88 11.93 -18.59 20.39
CA TRP A 88 12.06 -17.49 19.42
C TRP A 88 11.43 -17.81 18.07
N ALA A 89 11.63 -19.03 17.53
CA ALA A 89 11.06 -19.42 16.24
C ALA A 89 9.52 -19.44 16.29
N THR A 90 8.96 -19.96 17.37
CA THR A 90 7.51 -19.96 17.60
C THR A 90 6.96 -18.53 17.67
N ASP A 91 7.62 -17.64 18.42
CA ASP A 91 7.24 -16.23 18.51
C ASP A 91 7.31 -15.52 17.13
N ARG A 92 8.30 -15.88 16.29
CA ARG A 92 8.40 -15.30 14.93
C ARG A 92 7.28 -15.78 14.00
N ILE A 93 6.83 -17.03 14.12
CA ILE A 93 5.66 -17.52 13.37
C ILE A 93 4.41 -16.73 13.76
N TYR A 94 4.14 -16.58 15.05
CA TYR A 94 3.01 -15.77 15.53
C TYR A 94 3.11 -14.31 15.09
N THR A 95 4.29 -13.70 15.19
CA THR A 95 4.56 -12.34 14.72
C THR A 95 4.24 -12.19 13.24
N SER A 96 4.68 -13.15 12.43
CA SER A 96 4.43 -13.15 10.97
C SER A 96 2.95 -13.26 10.64
N LEU A 97 2.20 -14.08 11.37
CA LEU A 97 0.75 -14.22 11.19
C LEU A 97 0.00 -12.92 11.50
N ILE A 98 0.30 -12.31 12.66
CA ILE A 98 -0.37 -11.07 13.05
C ILE A 98 0.02 -9.92 12.12
N TRP A 99 1.27 -9.88 11.67
CA TRP A 99 1.70 -8.89 10.69
C TRP A 99 1.03 -9.08 9.33
N LEU A 100 0.92 -10.32 8.87
CA LEU A 100 0.19 -10.64 7.64
C LEU A 100 -1.31 -10.28 7.77
N ASN A 101 -1.89 -10.52 8.94
CA ASN A 101 -3.26 -10.09 9.24
C ASN A 101 -3.42 -8.57 9.12
N LEU A 102 -2.50 -7.80 9.68
CA LEU A 102 -2.49 -6.34 9.58
C LEU A 102 -2.37 -5.86 8.11
N ILE A 103 -1.44 -6.45 7.33
CA ILE A 103 -1.27 -6.12 5.91
C ILE A 103 -2.54 -6.43 5.12
N THR A 104 -3.15 -7.59 5.36
CA THR A 104 -4.38 -8.02 4.69
C THR A 104 -5.57 -7.13 5.07
N TYR A 105 -5.71 -6.78 6.35
CA TYR A 105 -6.73 -5.85 6.83
C TYR A 105 -6.61 -4.47 6.15
N ARG A 106 -5.40 -3.91 6.07
CA ARG A 106 -5.13 -2.65 5.37
C ARG A 106 -5.43 -2.74 3.88
N SER A 107 -5.13 -3.88 3.26
CA SER A 107 -5.41 -4.12 1.84
C SER A 107 -6.91 -4.11 1.56
N PHE A 108 -7.72 -4.76 2.40
CA PHE A 108 -9.18 -4.71 2.28
C PHE A 108 -9.75 -3.33 2.64
N THR A 109 -9.15 -2.62 3.58
CA THR A 109 -9.50 -1.22 3.86
C THR A 109 -9.26 -0.34 2.61
N LEU A 110 -8.11 -0.47 1.96
CA LEU A 110 -7.83 0.23 0.69
C LEU A 110 -8.78 -0.19 -0.42
N LEU A 111 -9.11 -1.47 -0.52
CA LEU A 111 -10.07 -1.96 -1.51
C LEU A 111 -11.44 -1.31 -1.31
N MET A 112 -11.93 -1.30 -0.08
CA MET A 112 -13.22 -0.68 0.27
C MET A 112 -13.22 0.80 -0.11
N TRP A 113 -12.21 1.57 0.31
CA TRP A 113 -12.08 2.97 -0.05
C TRP A 113 -11.86 3.18 -1.55
N GLY A 114 -11.13 2.27 -2.19
CA GLY A 114 -10.95 2.26 -3.64
C GLY A 114 -12.27 2.13 -4.39
N LEU A 115 -13.12 1.20 -3.98
CA LEU A 115 -14.45 1.01 -4.56
C LEU A 115 -15.32 2.26 -4.40
N LEU A 116 -15.34 2.86 -3.22
CA LEU A 116 -16.05 4.13 -2.96
C LEU A 116 -15.44 5.30 -3.76
N GLY A 117 -14.15 5.27 -4.02
CA GLY A 117 -13.43 6.29 -4.76
C GLY A 117 -13.49 6.16 -6.28
N ILE A 118 -14.00 5.04 -6.84
CA ILE A 118 -14.08 4.82 -8.29
C ILE A 118 -14.75 6.01 -9.02
N PRO A 119 -15.94 6.50 -8.60
CA PRO A 119 -16.57 7.63 -9.29
C PRO A 119 -15.68 8.87 -9.32
N PHE A 120 -14.96 9.12 -8.23
CA PHE A 120 -14.06 10.27 -8.12
C PHE A 120 -12.83 10.13 -9.03
N VAL A 121 -12.23 8.94 -9.10
CA VAL A 121 -11.10 8.63 -9.99
C VAL A 121 -11.52 8.72 -11.46
N LEU A 122 -12.73 8.22 -11.81
CA LEU A 122 -13.28 8.32 -13.15
C LEU A 122 -13.54 9.78 -13.53
N ALA A 123 -14.16 10.57 -12.65
CA ALA A 123 -14.41 11.99 -12.90
C ALA A 123 -13.11 12.76 -13.14
N ALA A 124 -12.08 12.53 -12.32
CA ALA A 124 -10.75 13.13 -12.50
C ALA A 124 -10.10 12.73 -13.82
N SER A 125 -10.26 11.47 -14.24
CA SER A 125 -9.71 10.96 -15.51
C SER A 125 -10.42 11.59 -16.72
N VAL A 126 -11.74 11.69 -16.66
CA VAL A 126 -12.58 12.32 -17.72
C VAL A 126 -12.25 13.80 -17.84
N ASP A 127 -12.17 14.53 -16.71
CA ASP A 127 -11.80 15.95 -16.71
C ASP A 127 -10.38 16.17 -17.28
N GLY A 128 -9.42 15.34 -16.89
CA GLY A 128 -8.08 15.33 -17.47
C GLY A 128 -8.09 15.12 -19.00
N PHE A 129 -8.95 14.24 -19.49
CA PHE A 129 -9.12 14.01 -20.93
C PHE A 129 -9.70 15.25 -21.64
N TYR A 130 -10.74 15.88 -21.11
CA TYR A 130 -11.30 17.10 -21.67
C TYR A 130 -10.30 18.25 -21.67
N LEU A 131 -9.55 18.45 -20.59
CA LEU A 131 -8.48 19.42 -20.55
C LEU A 131 -7.44 19.20 -21.65
N ARG A 132 -7.10 17.95 -21.94
CA ARG A 132 -6.21 17.60 -23.06
C ARG A 132 -6.82 18.00 -24.40
N GLU A 133 -8.10 17.72 -24.64
CA GLU A 133 -8.79 18.08 -25.90
C GLU A 133 -8.84 19.60 -26.08
N ILE A 134 -9.22 20.36 -25.06
CA ILE A 134 -9.24 21.83 -25.08
C ILE A 134 -7.85 22.39 -25.42
N ARG A 135 -6.79 21.84 -24.83
CA ARG A 135 -5.40 22.28 -25.12
C ARG A 135 -4.95 21.96 -26.54
N LYS A 136 -5.51 20.95 -27.18
CA LYS A 136 -5.21 20.67 -28.60
C LYS A 136 -5.73 21.77 -29.54
N THR A 137 -6.87 22.36 -29.20
CA THR A 137 -7.51 23.42 -30.01
C THR A 137 -6.97 24.80 -29.70
N SER A 138 -6.43 25.03 -28.49
CA SER A 138 -5.96 26.33 -28.01
C SER A 138 -4.50 26.67 -28.37
N PHE A 139 -3.83 25.88 -29.19
CA PHE A 139 -2.40 26.07 -29.58
C PHE A 139 -1.41 26.25 -28.42
N VAL A 140 -1.79 25.89 -27.20
CA VAL A 140 -0.91 25.96 -26.02
C VAL A 140 0.06 24.78 -26.07
N SER A 141 1.37 25.08 -26.03
CA SER A 141 2.40 24.06 -25.99
C SER A 141 2.28 23.19 -24.73
N GLN A 142 2.22 21.88 -24.93
CA GLN A 142 2.18 20.93 -23.80
C GLN A 142 3.56 20.87 -23.14
N SER A 143 3.60 21.13 -21.83
CA SER A 143 4.84 21.06 -21.07
C SER A 143 5.25 19.62 -20.79
N PRO A 144 6.40 19.15 -21.33
CA PRO A 144 6.90 17.80 -21.04
C PRO A 144 7.21 17.58 -19.54
N ILE A 145 7.48 18.67 -18.83
CA ILE A 145 7.77 18.65 -17.39
C ILE A 145 6.55 18.22 -16.58
N ARG A 146 5.36 18.75 -16.89
CA ARG A 146 4.13 18.40 -16.17
C ARG A 146 3.73 16.95 -16.34
N HIS A 147 3.95 16.37 -17.52
CA HIS A 147 3.74 14.94 -17.76
C HIS A 147 4.69 14.08 -16.89
N LYS A 148 5.98 14.44 -16.84
CA LYS A 148 6.94 13.74 -15.97
C LYS A 148 6.57 13.86 -14.49
N ILE A 149 6.12 15.02 -14.05
CA ILE A 149 5.63 15.25 -12.66
C ILE A 149 4.48 14.28 -12.35
N GLY A 150 3.48 14.14 -13.23
CA GLY A 150 2.37 13.20 -13.02
C GLY A 150 2.83 11.74 -12.84
N ILE A 151 3.78 11.28 -13.68
CA ILE A 151 4.34 9.93 -13.57
C ILE A 151 5.12 9.75 -12.27
N HIS A 152 5.97 10.72 -11.91
CA HIS A 152 6.74 10.64 -10.66
C HIS A 152 5.85 10.69 -9.42
N PHE A 153 4.80 11.50 -9.46
CA PHE A 153 3.82 11.59 -8.40
C PHE A 153 3.05 10.27 -8.22
N PHE A 154 2.60 9.65 -9.32
CA PHE A 154 1.99 8.33 -9.28
C PHE A 154 2.91 7.27 -8.65
N LYS A 155 4.19 7.24 -9.07
CA LYS A 155 5.19 6.33 -8.50
C LYS A 155 5.41 6.58 -7.01
N LEU A 156 5.49 7.86 -6.60
CA LEU A 156 5.65 8.24 -5.19
C LEU A 156 4.48 7.74 -4.35
N VAL A 157 3.25 7.98 -4.80
CA VAL A 157 2.03 7.50 -4.11
C VAL A 157 2.01 5.98 -4.02
N SER A 158 2.36 5.27 -5.11
CA SER A 158 2.42 3.80 -5.12
C SER A 158 3.44 3.26 -4.11
N VAL A 159 4.63 3.85 -4.04
CA VAL A 159 5.66 3.48 -3.05
C VAL A 159 5.18 3.78 -1.63
N ALA A 160 4.57 4.94 -1.41
CA ALA A 160 4.03 5.32 -0.10
C ALA A 160 2.94 4.35 0.38
N VAL A 161 2.07 3.88 -0.53
CA VAL A 161 1.05 2.85 -0.24
C VAL A 161 1.71 1.53 0.17
N MET A 162 2.71 1.07 -0.58
CA MET A 162 3.44 -0.17 -0.26
C MET A 162 4.13 -0.08 1.11
N LEU A 163 4.78 1.04 1.41
CA LEU A 163 5.39 1.27 2.72
C LEU A 163 4.33 1.29 3.83
N TRP A 164 3.21 1.98 3.61
CA TRP A 164 2.12 2.04 4.58
C TRP A 164 1.54 0.66 4.88
N LEU A 165 1.37 -0.21 3.88
CA LEU A 165 0.89 -1.57 4.09
C LEU A 165 1.83 -2.39 4.99
N CYS A 166 3.15 -2.23 4.80
CA CYS A 166 4.16 -3.07 5.46
C CYS A 166 4.60 -2.56 6.84
N ILE A 167 4.54 -1.25 7.11
CA ILE A 167 5.06 -0.68 8.36
C ILE A 167 4.08 -0.98 9.52
N PRO A 168 4.51 -1.68 10.59
CA PRO A 168 3.64 -2.03 11.73
C PRO A 168 3.55 -0.88 12.75
N VAL A 169 3.11 0.30 12.28
CA VAL A 169 2.85 1.48 13.09
C VAL A 169 1.39 1.89 12.91
N PRO A 170 0.65 2.21 13.97
CA PRO A 170 -0.74 2.64 13.84
C PRO A 170 -0.82 3.91 13.01
N MET A 171 -1.55 3.83 11.91
CA MET A 171 -1.72 4.95 11.00
C MET A 171 -3.11 5.56 11.14
N PRO A 172 -3.23 6.90 11.00
CA PRO A 172 -4.53 7.55 11.00
C PRO A 172 -5.41 6.98 9.89
N PHE A 173 -6.67 6.71 10.19
CA PHE A 173 -7.65 6.18 9.24
C PHE A 173 -7.78 7.03 7.96
N ILE A 174 -7.56 8.34 8.07
CA ILE A 174 -7.62 9.29 6.94
C ILE A 174 -6.60 9.00 5.83
N VAL A 175 -5.58 8.16 6.09
CA VAL A 175 -4.56 7.80 5.08
C VAL A 175 -5.20 7.12 3.89
N ALA A 176 -6.13 6.18 4.08
CA ALA A 176 -6.76 5.44 2.99
C ALA A 176 -7.53 6.35 2.00
N PRO A 177 -8.48 7.21 2.43
CA PRO A 177 -9.14 8.14 1.50
C PRO A 177 -8.17 9.16 0.90
N THR A 178 -7.16 9.62 1.65
CA THR A 178 -6.14 10.55 1.14
C THR A 178 -5.34 9.92 -0.01
N VAL A 179 -4.97 8.65 0.09
CA VAL A 179 -4.31 7.91 -0.99
C VAL A 179 -5.18 7.89 -2.25
N ILE A 180 -6.48 7.65 -2.13
CA ILE A 180 -7.39 7.65 -3.28
C ILE A 180 -7.46 9.05 -3.93
N CYS A 181 -7.52 10.11 -3.14
CA CYS A 181 -7.47 11.49 -3.65
C CYS A 181 -6.15 11.76 -4.40
N PHE A 182 -5.01 11.34 -3.87
CA PHE A 182 -3.72 11.49 -4.54
C PHE A 182 -3.61 10.64 -5.81
N LEU A 183 -4.17 9.45 -5.84
CA LEU A 183 -4.26 8.64 -7.06
C LEU A 183 -5.10 9.33 -8.13
N ALA A 184 -6.28 9.85 -7.76
CA ALA A 184 -7.13 10.61 -8.68
C ALA A 184 -6.42 11.86 -9.24
N LEU A 185 -5.75 12.63 -8.38
CA LEU A 185 -4.96 13.80 -8.78
C LEU A 185 -3.80 13.42 -9.71
N SER A 186 -3.10 12.32 -9.41
CA SER A 186 -1.99 11.84 -10.25
C SER A 186 -2.46 11.41 -11.64
N LEU A 187 -3.60 10.73 -11.72
CA LEU A 187 -4.22 10.34 -12.98
C LEU A 187 -4.69 11.55 -13.78
N TRP A 188 -5.32 12.52 -13.13
CA TRP A 188 -5.73 13.78 -13.75
C TRP A 188 -4.54 14.53 -14.36
N LEU A 189 -3.44 14.66 -13.61
CA LEU A 189 -2.22 15.28 -14.10
C LEU A 189 -1.61 14.49 -15.26
N TRP A 190 -1.59 13.17 -15.16
CA TRP A 190 -1.01 12.32 -16.19
C TRP A 190 -1.83 12.36 -17.48
N VAL A 191 -3.14 12.13 -17.40
CA VAL A 191 -4.04 12.11 -18.57
C VAL A 191 -4.10 13.49 -19.24
N GLY A 192 -4.22 14.57 -18.44
CA GLY A 192 -4.29 15.94 -18.94
C GLY A 192 -3.04 16.45 -19.65
N HIS A 193 -1.89 15.77 -19.47
CA HIS A 193 -0.61 16.17 -20.08
C HIS A 193 0.01 15.07 -20.97
N LEU A 194 -0.76 14.06 -21.37
CA LEU A 194 -0.31 13.07 -22.35
C LEU A 194 0.07 13.73 -23.66
N GLN A 195 1.36 13.58 -24.06
CA GLN A 195 1.85 14.10 -25.32
C GLN A 195 1.32 13.27 -26.50
N LYS A 196 0.95 13.94 -27.61
CA LYS A 196 0.79 13.25 -28.90
C LYS A 196 2.15 12.68 -29.29
N ARG A 197 2.23 11.38 -29.54
CA ARG A 197 3.27 10.85 -30.41
C ARG A 197 2.87 11.27 -31.82
N LEU A 198 3.62 12.19 -32.40
CA LEU A 198 3.63 12.46 -33.83
C LEU A 198 4.31 11.29 -34.53
#